data_1a32d851443d0a9a6a309fa4b3b4ac8a
#
_entry.id   1a32d851443d0a9a6a309fa4b3b4ac8a
#
_cell.length_a   1.000
_cell.length_b   1.000
_cell.length_c   1.000
_cell.angle_alpha   90.00
_cell.angle_beta   90.00
_cell.angle_gamma   90.00
#
_symmetry.space_group_name_H-M   'P 1'
#
loop_
_entity.id
_entity.type
_entity.pdbx_description
1 polymer ?
#
loop_
_entity_poly.entity_id
_entity_poly.type
_entity_poly.pdbx_seq_one_letter_code
_entity_poly.pdbx_strand_id
1 'polypeptide(L)'
;MSKVIGEIGEFTILEGEDDYIVKNNKGKYENHGHFKKVDTCYTLIRLMRKKAIPRSEYLLEAARRITTDAKYKQTLELKQLKNKQRQRYFNPSKGVRK
;
A
#
# COMPACT_ATOMS: atom_id res chain seq x y z
N MET A 1 -21.52 -5.35 7.40
CA MET A 1 -20.66 -5.84 8.43
C MET A 1 -19.45 -6.56 7.89
N SER A 2 -18.30 -6.32 8.48
CA SER A 2 -17.08 -6.94 7.99
C SER A 2 -16.90 -8.33 8.58
N LYS A 3 -16.33 -9.21 7.78
CA LYS A 3 -16.08 -10.58 8.18
C LYS A 3 -14.59 -10.88 8.02
N VAL A 4 -13.98 -11.45 9.06
CA VAL A 4 -12.58 -11.83 8.99
C VAL A 4 -12.43 -13.04 8.08
N ILE A 5 -11.62 -12.91 7.03
CA ILE A 5 -11.37 -14.02 6.12
C ILE A 5 -9.92 -14.50 6.15
N GLY A 6 -9.04 -13.79 6.85
CA GLY A 6 -7.65 -14.23 6.98
C GLY A 6 -6.89 -13.40 7.97
N GLU A 7 -5.88 -14.02 8.56
CA GLU A 7 -4.96 -13.35 9.48
C GLU A 7 -3.56 -13.82 9.18
N ILE A 8 -2.66 -12.88 8.93
CA ILE A 8 -1.26 -13.20 8.58
C ILE A 8 -0.36 -12.25 9.36
N GLY A 9 0.35 -12.80 10.36
CA GLY A 9 1.19 -11.96 11.19
C GLY A 9 0.37 -10.90 11.89
N GLU A 10 0.74 -9.65 11.70
CA GLU A 10 0.03 -8.54 12.34
C GLU A 10 -1.14 -8.01 11.51
N PHE A 11 -1.42 -8.66 10.38
CA PHE A 11 -2.45 -8.17 9.46
C PHE A 11 -3.70 -9.04 9.49
N THR A 12 -4.85 -8.40 9.39
CA THR A 12 -6.13 -9.07 9.29
C THR A 12 -6.79 -8.64 7.99
N ILE A 13 -7.35 -9.62 7.26
CA ILE A 13 -8.11 -9.33 6.05
C ILE A 13 -9.58 -9.47 6.37
N LEU A 14 -10.33 -8.42 6.08
CA LEU A 14 -11.77 -8.38 6.32
C LEU A 14 -12.49 -8.28 4.99
N GLU A 15 -13.65 -8.93 4.91
CA GLU A 15 -14.50 -8.84 3.74
C GLU A 15 -15.62 -7.85 4.03
N GLY A 16 -15.68 -6.75 3.28
CA GLY A 16 -16.73 -5.78 3.38
C GLY A 16 -17.83 -6.07 2.37
N GLU A 17 -18.73 -5.11 2.17
CA GLU A 17 -19.81 -5.29 1.21
C GLU A 17 -19.32 -5.30 -0.22
N ASP A 18 -18.45 -4.35 -0.55
CA ASP A 18 -18.00 -4.21 -1.93
C ASP A 18 -16.52 -4.36 -2.09
N ASP A 19 -15.81 -4.59 -1.00
CA ASP A 19 -14.34 -4.64 -1.09
C ASP A 19 -13.76 -5.50 0.02
N TYR A 20 -12.43 -5.53 0.06
CA TYR A 20 -11.68 -6.22 1.10
C TYR A 20 -10.82 -5.21 1.81
N ILE A 21 -10.63 -5.42 3.10
CA ILE A 21 -9.89 -4.49 3.94
C ILE A 21 -8.68 -5.20 4.55
N VAL A 22 -7.50 -4.61 4.42
CA VAL A 22 -6.32 -5.08 5.13
C VAL A 22 -6.09 -4.13 6.30
N LYS A 23 -6.07 -4.68 7.50
CA LYS A 23 -5.92 -3.90 8.71
C LYS A 23 -4.65 -4.34 9.43
N ASN A 24 -3.91 -3.37 9.96
CA ASN A 24 -2.74 -3.65 10.78
C ASN A 24 -3.15 -3.67 12.23
N ASN A 25 -3.06 -4.84 12.87
CA ASN A 25 -3.53 -5.02 14.24
C ASN A 25 -2.67 -4.30 15.26
N LYS A 26 -1.46 -3.92 14.89
CA LYS A 26 -0.59 -3.15 15.78
C LYS A 26 -0.79 -1.66 15.65
N GLY A 27 -1.58 -1.25 14.69
CA GLY A 27 -1.75 0.15 14.40
C GLY A 27 -3.05 0.72 14.91
N LYS A 28 -3.35 1.92 14.44
CA LYS A 28 -4.57 2.61 14.79
C LYS A 28 -5.59 2.41 13.68
N TYR A 29 -6.74 3.03 13.84
CA TYR A 29 -7.81 2.90 12.86
C TYR A 29 -7.35 3.27 11.45
N GLU A 30 -6.52 4.29 11.33
CA GLU A 30 -6.10 4.74 10.01
C GLU A 30 -5.12 3.78 9.31
N ASN A 31 -4.60 2.79 10.04
CA ASN A 31 -3.66 1.85 9.44
C ASN A 31 -4.40 0.70 8.76
N HIS A 32 -5.16 1.03 7.73
CA HIS A 32 -5.88 0.04 6.93
C HIS A 32 -6.01 0.53 5.50
N GLY A 33 -6.37 -0.39 4.61
CA GLY A 33 -6.59 -0.06 3.21
C GLY A 33 -7.69 -0.91 2.61
N HIS A 34 -8.31 -0.40 1.55
CA HIS A 34 -9.41 -1.07 0.87
C HIS A 34 -8.97 -1.55 -0.50
N PHE A 35 -9.37 -2.76 -0.87
CA PHE A 35 -8.95 -3.39 -2.11
C PHE A 35 -10.11 -4.12 -2.76
N LYS A 36 -10.11 -4.17 -4.07
CA LYS A 36 -11.20 -4.81 -4.81
C LYS A 36 -11.07 -6.33 -4.87
N LYS A 37 -9.84 -6.84 -4.76
CA LYS A 37 -9.59 -8.27 -4.89
C LYS A 37 -8.84 -8.80 -3.68
N VAL A 38 -9.20 -10.00 -3.25
CA VAL A 38 -8.53 -10.60 -2.10
C VAL A 38 -7.08 -10.97 -2.45
N ASP A 39 -6.80 -11.30 -3.70
CA ASP A 39 -5.43 -11.61 -4.12
C ASP A 39 -4.51 -10.41 -3.89
N THR A 40 -5.02 -9.21 -4.13
CA THR A 40 -4.24 -8.00 -3.91
C THR A 40 -3.89 -7.87 -2.43
N CYS A 41 -4.82 -8.21 -1.55
CA CYS A 41 -4.57 -8.16 -0.12
C CYS A 41 -3.42 -9.08 0.28
N TYR A 42 -3.44 -10.31 -0.20
CA TYR A 42 -2.37 -11.26 0.13
C TYR A 42 -1.03 -10.84 -0.44
N THR A 43 -1.04 -10.33 -1.66
CA THR A 43 0.19 -9.85 -2.29
C THR A 43 0.79 -8.71 -1.48
N LEU A 44 -0.05 -7.76 -1.08
CA LEU A 44 0.42 -6.62 -0.30
C LEU A 44 1.00 -7.05 1.04
N ILE A 45 0.28 -7.94 1.74
CA ILE A 45 0.74 -8.41 3.05
C ILE A 45 2.09 -9.11 2.91
N ARG A 46 2.25 -9.92 1.87
CA ARG A 46 3.52 -10.62 1.65
C ARG A 46 4.65 -9.62 1.44
N LEU A 47 4.42 -8.58 0.64
CA LEU A 47 5.42 -7.56 0.40
C LEU A 47 5.76 -6.80 1.68
N MET A 48 4.74 -6.45 2.46
CA MET A 48 4.97 -5.71 3.69
C MET A 48 5.74 -6.53 4.72
N ARG A 49 5.45 -7.82 4.80
CA ARG A 49 6.15 -8.67 5.75
C ARG A 49 7.62 -8.84 5.39
N LYS A 50 7.94 -8.77 4.11
CA LYS A 50 9.32 -8.83 3.64
C LYS A 50 9.98 -7.46 3.64
N LYS A 51 9.24 -6.42 3.99
CA LYS A 51 9.72 -5.04 3.91
C LYS A 51 10.17 -4.70 2.49
N ALA A 52 9.50 -5.28 1.51
CA ALA A 52 9.78 -5.00 0.11
C ALA A 52 9.06 -3.73 -0.34
N ILE A 53 9.57 -3.12 -1.41
CA ILE A 53 8.97 -1.92 -1.96
C ILE A 53 8.09 -2.34 -3.14
N PRO A 54 6.76 -2.13 -3.04
CA PRO A 54 5.88 -2.49 -4.15
C PRO A 54 6.20 -1.69 -5.41
N ARG A 55 6.06 -2.32 -6.55
CA ARG A 55 6.29 -1.63 -7.82
C ARG A 55 5.09 -0.77 -8.20
N SER A 56 3.90 -1.25 -7.88
CA SER A 56 2.68 -0.52 -8.16
C SER A 56 2.56 0.67 -7.23
N GLU A 57 2.26 1.84 -7.78
CA GLU A 57 2.07 3.04 -6.96
C GLU A 57 0.86 2.88 -6.05
N TYR A 58 -0.13 2.16 -6.50
CA TYR A 58 -1.30 1.89 -5.70
C TYR A 58 -0.94 1.09 -4.44
N LEU A 59 -0.15 0.03 -4.62
CA LEU A 59 0.28 -0.79 -3.48
C LEU A 59 1.31 -0.07 -2.62
N LEU A 60 2.14 0.77 -3.23
CA LEU A 60 3.12 1.57 -2.51
C LEU A 60 2.41 2.49 -1.52
N GLU A 61 1.39 3.19 -1.99
CA GLU A 61 0.62 4.08 -1.14
C GLU A 61 -0.11 3.30 -0.04
N ALA A 62 -0.67 2.14 -0.40
CA ALA A 62 -1.37 1.31 0.57
C ALA A 62 -0.42 0.82 1.67
N ALA A 63 0.77 0.37 1.28
CA ALA A 63 1.75 -0.11 2.25
C ALA A 63 2.15 1.02 3.20
N ARG A 64 2.36 2.22 2.66
CA ARG A 64 2.73 3.37 3.48
C ARG A 64 1.66 3.69 4.51
N ARG A 65 0.40 3.57 4.11
CA ARG A 65 -0.70 3.88 5.01
C ARG A 65 -0.90 2.81 6.08
N ILE A 66 -0.71 1.56 5.72
CA ILE A 66 -1.04 0.45 6.60
C ILE A 66 0.09 0.12 7.59
N THR A 67 1.34 0.34 7.20
CA THR A 67 2.46 -0.07 8.05
C THR A 67 2.56 0.77 9.32
N THR A 68 3.00 0.12 10.39
CA THR A 68 3.32 0.81 11.64
C THR A 68 4.82 0.89 11.86
N ASP A 69 5.62 0.36 10.91
CA ASP A 69 7.07 0.39 10.99
C ASP A 69 7.56 1.72 10.43
N ALA A 70 8.08 2.58 11.29
CA ALA A 70 8.49 3.92 10.88
C ALA A 70 9.60 3.91 9.84
N LYS A 71 10.55 2.99 9.97
CA LYS A 71 11.63 2.89 9.03
C LYS A 71 11.14 2.47 7.64
N TYR A 72 10.30 1.46 7.61
CA TYR A 72 9.73 0.98 6.36
C TYR A 72 8.88 2.07 5.72
N LYS A 73 8.08 2.75 6.53
CA LYS A 73 7.24 3.84 6.04
C LYS A 73 8.08 4.94 5.40
N GLN A 74 9.19 5.29 6.02
CA GLN A 74 10.09 6.30 5.49
C GLN A 74 10.66 5.87 4.14
N THR A 75 11.05 4.60 4.03
CA THR A 75 11.54 4.06 2.78
C THR A 75 10.50 4.17 1.67
N LEU A 76 9.25 3.83 2.01
CA LEU A 76 8.17 3.92 1.04
C LEU A 76 7.91 5.36 0.62
N GLU A 77 7.96 6.28 1.55
CA GLU A 77 7.74 7.69 1.26
C GLU A 77 8.83 8.24 0.34
N LEU A 78 10.07 7.82 0.56
CA LEU A 78 11.17 8.23 -0.30
C LEU A 78 10.97 7.70 -1.72
N LYS A 79 10.50 6.48 -1.84
CA LYS A 79 10.23 5.90 -3.17
C LYS A 79 9.11 6.66 -3.86
N GLN A 80 8.07 7.02 -3.11
CA GLN A 80 6.99 7.81 -3.70
C GLN A 80 7.50 9.15 -4.21
N LEU A 81 8.35 9.79 -3.43
CA LEU A 81 8.91 11.08 -3.82
C LEU A 81 9.73 10.96 -5.10
N LYS A 82 10.55 9.91 -5.19
CA LYS A 82 11.34 9.68 -6.40
C LYS A 82 10.45 9.43 -7.61
N ASN A 83 9.38 8.69 -7.43
CA ASN A 83 8.45 8.43 -8.53
C ASN A 83 7.80 9.71 -9.02
N LYS A 84 7.45 10.60 -8.11
CA LYS A 84 6.86 11.87 -8.49
C LYS A 84 7.85 12.74 -9.25
N GLN A 85 9.09 12.77 -8.78
CA GLN A 85 10.13 13.55 -9.45
C GLN A 85 10.39 13.00 -10.84
N ARG A 86 10.40 11.66 -10.96
CA ARG A 86 10.64 11.05 -12.26
C ARG A 86 9.51 11.40 -13.23
N GLN A 87 8.27 11.32 -12.77
CA GLN A 87 7.14 11.65 -13.63
C GLN A 87 7.21 13.09 -14.12
N ARG A 88 7.52 14.00 -13.22
CA ARG A 88 7.64 15.40 -13.56
C ARG A 88 8.74 15.61 -14.58
N TYR A 89 9.83 14.92 -14.37
CA TYR A 89 11.01 15.06 -15.22
C TYR A 89 10.78 14.52 -16.61
N PHE A 90 10.03 13.43 -16.73
CA PHE A 90 9.81 12.77 -18.00
C PHE A 90 8.58 13.21 -18.73
N ASN A 91 7.85 14.14 -18.21
CA ASN A 91 6.59 14.51 -18.83
C ASN A 91 6.83 15.33 -20.09
N PRO A 92 6.85 14.69 -21.26
CA PRO A 92 7.17 15.38 -22.52
C PRO A 92 6.06 16.29 -23.00
N SER A 93 4.86 16.07 -22.54
CA SER A 93 3.76 16.90 -22.97
C SER A 93 3.96 18.34 -22.56
N LYS A 94 4.80 18.52 -21.60
CA LYS A 94 5.13 19.87 -21.21
C LYS A 94 6.20 20.44 -22.07
N GLY A 95 6.77 19.60 -22.58
CA GLY A 95 7.77 20.03 -23.33
C GLY A 95 7.49 20.28 -24.64
N VAL A 96 7.25 20.18 -24.14
CA VAL A 96 7.38 20.29 -24.78
C VAL A 96 7.99 20.38 -25.46
N ARG A 97 8.28 20.28 -25.68
CA ARG A 97 8.84 20.19 -26.19
C ARG A 97 8.90 20.26 -27.02
N LYS A 98 8.90 20.40 -27.19
CA LYS A 98 8.93 20.42 -27.77
C LYS A 98 9.07 20.42 -28.32
#